data_f91361386f1853f554c8f11cc7f0d9e4
#
_entry.id   f91361386f1853f554c8f11cc7f0d9e4
#
_cell.length_a   1.000
_cell.length_b   1.000
_cell.length_c   1.000
_cell.angle_alpha   90.00
_cell.angle_beta   90.00
_cell.angle_gamma   90.00
#
_symmetry.space_group_name_H-M   'P 1'
#
loop_
_entity.id
_entity.type
_entity.pdbx_description
1 polymer ?
#
loop_
_entity_poly.entity_id
_entity_poly.type
_entity_poly.pdbx_seq_one_letter_code
_entity_poly.pdbx_strand_id
1 'polypeptide(L)'
;MSAPASEPSPPYLLLALLLGLTDVAGEVELQVIQPEKSVSVAAGQTATLHCTLTSMLPTGTVKWFRGTGPGRQLIFSFKGGHFPRITNLSDVTKRNNMDFSIRINNITPTDTGTYYCVKCQKGNPDVEFKSGPGTQVTVSAKPSPPVVSGPTARATPQQTVSFTCKSHGFSPRSITLRWFKNGNELTASQTTVYPDEDNASYSISSTTKLVLAPGDVRSQVICEVAHVTLQGGPPLRGTANLSEVLRVPPTLVVAQKFVAGDQVNVTCEAKKFYPQHLQVTWLENGNMSQTETVLSFIENKDGTFNWMSWLLVNLSVHTEEVVLTCKVQHDGQRAVAKSCILETSAHQKDQCRDKNFDPKLSTLLLVIVFLGPKLLLLITVSATYAHRKRA
;
A
#
# COMPACT_ATOMS: atom_id res chain seq x y z
N MET A 1 91.84 -42.89 63.00
CA MET A 1 90.58 -43.58 62.92
C MET A 1 89.53 -42.59 63.41
N SER A 2 88.96 -41.89 62.51
CA SER A 2 88.18 -40.70 62.74
C SER A 2 86.69 -41.03 62.69
N ALA A 3 85.97 -40.57 63.69
CA ALA A 3 84.52 -40.57 63.71
C ALA A 3 83.99 -39.28 63.03
N PRO A 4 82.90 -39.32 62.27
CA PRO A 4 82.37 -38.11 61.68
C PRO A 4 81.39 -37.39 62.63
N ALA A 5 81.42 -36.06 62.56
CA ALA A 5 80.64 -35.12 63.33
C ALA A 5 79.22 -35.08 62.87
N SER A 6 78.29 -34.99 63.81
CA SER A 6 76.85 -34.75 63.60
C SER A 6 76.62 -33.25 63.37
N GLU A 7 76.02 -32.89 62.27
CA GLU A 7 75.51 -31.56 61.99
C GLU A 7 74.15 -31.30 62.68
N PRO A 8 73.94 -30.14 63.30
CA PRO A 8 72.65 -29.76 63.88
C PRO A 8 71.75 -29.15 62.80
N SER A 9 70.60 -29.70 62.69
CA SER A 9 69.54 -29.16 61.85
C SER A 9 69.01 -27.79 62.37
N PRO A 10 68.87 -26.77 61.53
CA PRO A 10 68.41 -25.45 61.96
C PRO A 10 66.88 -25.40 62.21
N PRO A 11 66.50 -24.81 63.38
CA PRO A 11 65.06 -24.70 63.73
C PRO A 11 64.26 -23.69 62.87
N TYR A 12 64.83 -23.16 61.82
CA TYR A 12 64.17 -22.14 60.96
C TYR A 12 63.32 -22.74 59.85
N LEU A 13 63.38 -24.03 59.54
CA LEU A 13 62.56 -24.66 58.49
C LEU A 13 61.12 -24.85 58.93
N LEU A 14 60.84 -24.97 60.23
CA LEU A 14 59.46 -25.11 60.71
C LEU A 14 58.71 -23.79 60.79
N LEU A 15 59.41 -22.66 60.94
CA LEU A 15 58.77 -21.34 60.97
C LEU A 15 58.38 -20.84 59.56
N ALA A 16 59.13 -21.23 58.53
CA ALA A 16 58.80 -20.90 57.15
C ALA A 16 57.60 -21.66 56.64
N LEU A 17 57.29 -22.87 57.15
CA LEU A 17 56.13 -23.67 56.78
C LEU A 17 54.82 -23.18 57.43
N LEU A 18 54.91 -22.47 58.57
CA LEU A 18 53.72 -21.86 59.24
C LEU A 18 53.32 -20.48 58.71
N LEU A 19 54.21 -19.79 57.99
CA LEU A 19 53.88 -18.51 57.33
C LEU A 19 53.47 -18.65 55.92
N GLY A 20 53.45 -19.86 55.31
CA GLY A 20 52.99 -20.16 53.96
C GLY A 20 51.55 -20.56 53.84
N LEU A 21 50.80 -20.63 54.95
CA LEU A 21 49.33 -20.93 54.97
C LEU A 21 48.48 -19.70 55.30
N THR A 22 48.86 -18.53 54.82
CA THR A 22 47.84 -17.53 54.61
C THR A 22 47.07 -17.99 53.37
N ASP A 23 45.94 -18.68 53.55
CA ASP A 23 44.91 -18.76 52.61
C ASP A 23 44.57 -17.30 52.22
N VAL A 24 45.11 -16.86 51.10
CA VAL A 24 44.57 -15.72 50.39
C VAL A 24 43.21 -16.26 49.92
N ALA A 25 42.18 -16.12 50.78
CA ALA A 25 40.81 -16.15 50.36
C ALA A 25 40.74 -15.06 49.30
N GLY A 26 40.93 -15.46 48.05
CA GLY A 26 40.86 -14.55 46.92
C GLY A 26 39.56 -13.78 47.05
N GLU A 27 39.64 -12.50 47.30
CA GLU A 27 38.52 -11.59 47.34
C GLU A 27 37.79 -11.81 45.99
N VAL A 28 36.62 -12.46 46.02
CA VAL A 28 35.88 -12.79 44.80
C VAL A 28 35.51 -11.46 44.16
N GLU A 29 36.26 -11.09 43.12
CA GLU A 29 36.04 -9.84 42.40
C GLU A 29 34.58 -9.79 41.93
N LEU A 30 33.86 -8.71 42.23
CA LEU A 30 32.50 -8.49 41.81
C LEU A 30 32.40 -8.64 40.27
N GLN A 31 31.55 -9.54 39.81
CA GLN A 31 31.12 -9.65 38.41
C GLN A 31 29.67 -9.25 38.31
N VAL A 32 29.32 -8.50 37.23
CA VAL A 32 27.96 -8.20 36.82
C VAL A 32 27.70 -9.05 35.58
N ILE A 33 26.84 -10.05 35.73
CA ILE A 33 26.63 -11.09 34.73
C ILE A 33 25.28 -10.80 34.02
N GLN A 34 25.34 -10.52 32.72
CA GLN A 34 24.24 -10.48 31.80
C GLN A 34 24.44 -11.61 30.80
N PRO A 35 23.71 -12.74 30.96
CA PRO A 35 24.01 -13.96 30.17
C PRO A 35 23.64 -13.83 28.70
N GLU A 36 22.59 -13.05 28.37
CA GLU A 36 22.16 -12.88 26.99
C GLU A 36 22.88 -11.68 26.34
N LYS A 37 23.53 -11.94 25.20
CA LYS A 37 24.07 -10.88 24.34
C LYS A 37 22.98 -10.09 23.61
N SER A 38 21.87 -10.78 23.25
CA SER A 38 20.74 -10.18 22.56
C SER A 38 19.42 -10.86 22.92
N VAL A 39 18.34 -10.06 22.94
CA VAL A 39 16.96 -10.49 23.17
C VAL A 39 16.08 -9.89 22.07
N SER A 40 15.34 -10.74 21.34
CA SER A 40 14.40 -10.30 20.31
C SER A 40 12.97 -10.54 20.78
N VAL A 41 12.14 -9.49 20.77
CA VAL A 41 10.78 -9.52 21.32
C VAL A 41 9.82 -8.83 20.34
N ALA A 42 8.59 -9.36 20.24
CA ALA A 42 7.54 -8.68 19.46
C ALA A 42 6.96 -7.51 20.25
N ALA A 43 6.62 -6.43 19.56
CA ALA A 43 5.94 -5.27 20.14
C ALA A 43 4.66 -5.68 20.89
N GLY A 44 4.42 -5.06 22.04
CA GLY A 44 3.31 -5.39 22.94
C GLY A 44 3.60 -6.54 23.91
N GLN A 45 4.66 -7.30 23.72
CA GLN A 45 5.07 -8.39 24.63
C GLN A 45 5.91 -7.85 25.80
N THR A 46 6.40 -8.76 26.64
CA THR A 46 7.29 -8.47 27.78
C THR A 46 8.70 -8.93 27.44
N ALA A 47 9.67 -8.03 27.53
CA ALA A 47 11.09 -8.37 27.48
C ALA A 47 11.62 -8.66 28.89
N THR A 48 12.35 -9.75 29.05
CA THR A 48 13.07 -10.10 30.29
C THR A 48 14.54 -9.88 30.07
N LEU A 49 15.19 -9.14 30.98
CA LEU A 49 16.63 -8.88 30.98
C LEU A 49 17.23 -9.44 32.24
N HIS A 50 18.13 -10.41 32.12
CA HIS A 50 18.74 -11.05 33.25
C HIS A 50 20.01 -10.33 33.70
N CYS A 51 20.14 -10.20 35.02
CA CYS A 51 21.36 -9.68 35.66
C CYS A 51 21.58 -10.34 37.02
N THR A 52 22.75 -10.95 37.21
CA THR A 52 23.15 -11.51 38.47
C THR A 52 24.50 -10.92 38.91
N LEU A 53 24.68 -10.78 40.23
CA LEU A 53 25.95 -10.33 40.83
C LEU A 53 26.63 -11.48 41.53
N THR A 54 27.96 -11.52 41.53
CA THR A 54 28.74 -12.49 42.31
C THR A 54 29.01 -12.03 43.74
N SER A 55 28.86 -10.73 44.05
CA SER A 55 29.02 -10.14 45.37
C SER A 55 28.08 -8.93 45.54
N MET A 56 27.67 -8.67 46.78
CA MET A 56 26.92 -7.43 47.13
C MET A 56 27.87 -6.27 47.47
N LEU A 57 29.17 -6.53 47.67
CA LEU A 57 30.17 -5.48 47.92
C LEU A 57 30.70 -4.87 46.61
N PRO A 58 31.01 -3.56 46.64
CA PRO A 58 30.78 -2.60 47.71
C PRO A 58 29.27 -2.32 47.95
N THR A 59 28.94 -1.85 49.15
CA THR A 59 27.56 -1.48 49.48
C THR A 59 27.05 -0.40 48.52
N GLY A 60 25.83 -0.57 48.03
CA GLY A 60 25.19 0.37 47.07
C GLY A 60 24.12 -0.30 46.26
N THR A 61 23.43 0.48 45.44
CA THR A 61 22.28 0.04 44.65
C THR A 61 22.70 -0.58 43.32
N VAL A 62 21.77 -1.29 42.69
CA VAL A 62 21.84 -1.71 41.28
C VAL A 62 20.87 -0.84 40.47
N LYS A 63 21.31 -0.44 39.29
CA LYS A 63 20.52 0.36 38.34
C LYS A 63 20.62 -0.24 36.94
N TRP A 64 19.56 -0.07 36.15
CA TRP A 64 19.56 -0.40 34.73
C TRP A 64 19.58 0.87 33.89
N PHE A 65 20.42 0.89 32.88
CA PHE A 65 20.52 1.99 31.91
C PHE A 65 20.35 1.48 30.50
N ARG A 66 19.77 2.32 29.62
CA ARG A 66 19.80 2.11 28.17
C ARG A 66 20.82 3.07 27.56
N GLY A 67 21.69 2.52 26.68
CA GLY A 67 22.81 3.28 26.08
C GLY A 67 24.00 3.45 27.00
N THR A 68 25.01 4.15 26.50
CA THR A 68 26.28 4.41 27.16
C THR A 68 26.59 5.91 27.24
N GLY A 69 27.61 6.27 28.05
CA GLY A 69 28.09 7.64 28.16
C GLY A 69 27.15 8.60 28.89
N PRO A 70 27.35 9.93 28.73
CA PRO A 70 26.62 10.95 29.49
C PRO A 70 25.12 11.01 29.14
N GLY A 71 24.76 10.58 27.92
CA GLY A 71 23.37 10.58 27.45
C GLY A 71 22.57 9.30 27.72
N ARG A 72 23.14 8.34 28.49
CA ARG A 72 22.43 7.11 28.84
C ARG A 72 21.17 7.40 29.66
N GLN A 73 20.12 6.65 29.39
CA GLN A 73 18.82 6.79 30.04
C GLN A 73 18.73 5.81 31.23
N LEU A 74 18.38 6.34 32.45
CA LEU A 74 18.03 5.49 33.59
C LEU A 74 16.68 4.81 33.31
N ILE A 75 16.66 3.47 33.31
CA ILE A 75 15.49 2.64 33.01
C ILE A 75 14.84 2.12 34.29
N PHE A 76 15.67 1.70 35.28
CA PHE A 76 15.17 1.18 36.53
C PHE A 76 16.20 1.38 37.65
N SER A 77 15.74 1.52 38.92
CA SER A 77 16.60 1.62 40.10
C SER A 77 16.03 0.77 41.23
N PHE A 78 16.83 -0.13 41.77
CA PHE A 78 16.47 -0.95 42.92
C PHE A 78 16.44 -0.14 44.25
N LYS A 79 16.87 1.10 44.24
CA LYS A 79 16.72 2.04 45.37
C LYS A 79 15.28 2.58 45.46
N GLY A 80 14.51 2.45 44.43
CA GLY A 80 13.15 2.99 44.30
C GLY A 80 13.04 4.01 43.19
N GLY A 81 11.83 4.47 42.93
CA GLY A 81 11.43 5.36 41.85
C GLY A 81 10.14 4.90 41.18
N HIS A 82 9.59 5.74 40.31
CA HIS A 82 8.38 5.39 39.52
C HIS A 82 8.78 4.95 38.12
N PHE A 83 8.60 3.63 37.83
CA PHE A 83 8.93 3.01 36.55
C PHE A 83 7.74 2.17 36.08
N PRO A 84 6.68 2.77 35.50
CA PRO A 84 5.34 2.15 35.35
C PRO A 84 5.33 0.88 34.48
N ARG A 85 6.30 0.72 33.54
CA ARG A 85 6.36 -0.44 32.66
C ARG A 85 7.40 -1.50 33.10
N ILE A 86 8.14 -1.25 34.19
CA ILE A 86 9.27 -2.09 34.56
C ILE A 86 9.03 -2.69 35.94
N THR A 87 9.27 -4.00 36.04
CA THR A 87 9.15 -4.76 37.27
C THR A 87 10.40 -5.61 37.48
N ASN A 88 10.81 -5.82 38.75
CA ASN A 88 11.84 -6.78 39.11
C ASN A 88 11.30 -8.20 39.10
N LEU A 89 12.17 -9.21 38.85
CA LEU A 89 11.81 -10.61 38.85
C LEU A 89 11.92 -11.24 40.23
N SER A 90 12.93 -10.84 40.98
CA SER A 90 13.28 -11.44 42.27
C SER A 90 12.80 -10.59 43.43
N ASP A 91 12.64 -11.23 44.57
CA ASP A 91 12.38 -10.55 45.85
C ASP A 91 13.62 -9.89 46.39
N VAL A 92 13.77 -8.59 46.16
CA VAL A 92 14.91 -7.79 46.58
C VAL A 92 14.98 -7.56 48.10
N THR A 93 13.96 -7.94 48.87
CA THR A 93 13.95 -7.85 50.33
C THR A 93 14.75 -9.00 50.99
N LYS A 94 14.98 -10.08 50.24
CA LYS A 94 15.78 -11.19 50.71
C LYS A 94 17.23 -10.81 50.82
N ARG A 95 17.82 -11.02 52.01
CA ARG A 95 19.17 -10.59 52.38
C ARG A 95 20.30 -11.10 51.44
N ASN A 96 20.08 -12.26 50.80
CA ASN A 96 21.10 -12.88 49.92
C ASN A 96 20.66 -12.83 48.45
N ASN A 97 19.79 -11.90 48.07
CA ASN A 97 19.41 -11.77 46.70
C ASN A 97 20.57 -11.25 45.84
N MET A 98 20.95 -12.04 44.84
CA MET A 98 21.98 -11.69 43.84
C MET A 98 21.34 -11.48 42.45
N ASP A 99 20.03 -11.66 42.31
CA ASP A 99 19.30 -11.51 41.05
C ASP A 99 18.67 -10.11 40.96
N PHE A 100 19.11 -9.35 39.97
CA PHE A 100 18.66 -7.98 39.66
C PHE A 100 18.06 -7.93 38.26
N SER A 101 17.44 -9.02 37.82
CA SER A 101 16.74 -9.13 36.55
C SER A 101 15.46 -8.29 36.56
N ILE A 102 15.11 -7.75 35.38
CA ILE A 102 13.91 -6.93 35.19
C ILE A 102 13.04 -7.42 34.05
N ARG A 103 11.78 -7.04 34.06
CA ARG A 103 10.83 -7.16 32.95
C ARG A 103 10.40 -5.79 32.47
N ILE A 104 10.41 -5.60 31.15
CA ILE A 104 9.88 -4.43 30.49
C ILE A 104 8.57 -4.87 29.82
N ASN A 105 7.44 -4.42 30.36
CA ASN A 105 6.11 -4.78 29.87
C ASN A 105 5.69 -3.87 28.72
N ASN A 106 4.86 -4.39 27.82
CA ASN A 106 4.32 -3.67 26.67
C ASN A 106 5.44 -2.97 25.86
N ILE A 107 6.45 -3.75 25.46
CA ILE A 107 7.62 -3.24 24.76
C ILE A 107 7.25 -2.71 23.39
N THR A 108 7.93 -1.66 22.97
CA THR A 108 7.68 -0.97 21.69
C THR A 108 8.97 -0.85 20.88
N PRO A 109 8.94 -0.60 19.57
CA PRO A 109 10.14 -0.36 18.76
C PRO A 109 11.07 0.72 19.35
N THR A 110 10.50 1.73 20.03
CA THR A 110 11.29 2.79 20.70
C THR A 110 12.14 2.28 21.85
N ASP A 111 11.86 1.08 22.37
CA ASP A 111 12.66 0.44 23.44
C ASP A 111 13.87 -0.33 22.88
N THR A 112 14.05 -0.40 21.57
CA THR A 112 15.22 -1.02 20.94
C THR A 112 16.49 -0.30 21.39
N GLY A 113 17.52 -1.08 21.80
CA GLY A 113 18.80 -0.54 22.27
C GLY A 113 19.55 -1.52 23.15
N THR A 114 20.74 -1.10 23.65
CA THR A 114 21.53 -1.92 24.55
C THR A 114 21.29 -1.51 26.01
N TYR A 115 21.02 -2.50 26.85
CA TYR A 115 20.65 -2.32 28.24
C TYR A 115 21.76 -2.84 29.13
N TYR A 116 22.20 -2.03 30.10
CA TYR A 116 23.32 -2.30 31.00
C TYR A 116 22.84 -2.38 32.43
N CYS A 117 23.14 -3.48 33.09
CA CYS A 117 22.99 -3.64 34.52
C CYS A 117 24.25 -3.08 35.21
N VAL A 118 24.09 -2.16 36.14
CA VAL A 118 25.17 -1.40 36.75
C VAL A 118 25.10 -1.49 38.26
N LYS A 119 26.15 -2.00 38.89
CA LYS A 119 26.36 -1.93 40.32
C LYS A 119 26.97 -0.59 40.68
N CYS A 120 26.31 0.11 41.59
CA CYS A 120 26.80 1.38 42.12
C CYS A 120 27.38 1.18 43.53
N GLN A 121 28.35 2.02 43.89
CA GLN A 121 28.84 2.22 45.26
C GLN A 121 28.05 3.36 45.89
N LYS A 122 27.66 3.17 47.17
CA LYS A 122 26.93 4.19 47.93
C LYS A 122 27.76 5.46 48.06
N GLY A 123 27.16 6.60 47.68
CA GLY A 123 27.75 7.92 47.73
C GLY A 123 26.66 9.00 47.69
N ASN A 124 27.05 10.26 47.59
CA ASN A 124 26.15 11.38 47.39
C ASN A 124 26.68 12.29 46.26
N PRO A 125 26.32 12.02 44.99
CA PRO A 125 25.49 10.93 44.47
C PRO A 125 26.14 9.55 44.47
N ASP A 126 25.35 8.45 44.28
CA ASP A 126 25.89 7.11 44.07
C ASP A 126 26.78 7.07 42.81
N VAL A 127 27.98 6.43 42.94
CA VAL A 127 28.97 6.34 41.86
C VAL A 127 28.92 4.95 41.24
N GLU A 128 28.99 4.88 39.89
CA GLU A 128 29.11 3.60 39.17
C GLU A 128 30.41 2.89 39.63
N PHE A 129 30.26 1.64 40.03
CA PHE A 129 31.39 0.80 40.44
C PHE A 129 31.73 -0.22 39.36
N LYS A 130 30.75 -0.97 38.86
CA LYS A 130 30.94 -1.96 37.79
C LYS A 130 29.68 -2.08 36.91
N SER A 131 29.88 -2.14 35.60
CA SER A 131 28.83 -2.39 34.61
C SER A 131 28.92 -3.79 34.05
N GLY A 132 27.80 -4.39 33.73
CA GLY A 132 27.72 -5.59 32.93
C GLY A 132 28.08 -5.34 31.47
N PRO A 133 28.17 -6.41 30.64
CA PRO A 133 28.56 -6.32 29.23
C PRO A 133 27.49 -5.71 28.35
N GLY A 134 26.23 -5.62 28.81
CA GLY A 134 25.09 -5.14 28.07
C GLY A 134 24.34 -6.26 27.32
N THR A 135 23.03 -6.08 27.22
CA THR A 135 22.12 -6.94 26.43
C THR A 135 21.45 -6.11 25.34
N GLN A 136 21.65 -6.46 24.08
CA GLN A 136 21.01 -5.82 22.95
C GLN A 136 19.54 -6.26 22.86
N VAL A 137 18.60 -5.33 23.00
CA VAL A 137 17.16 -5.56 22.80
C VAL A 137 16.77 -5.12 21.41
N THR A 138 16.12 -6.00 20.67
CA THR A 138 15.54 -5.71 19.36
C THR A 138 14.03 -5.96 19.41
N VAL A 139 13.24 -4.95 19.06
CA VAL A 139 11.78 -5.08 19.07
C VAL A 139 11.27 -5.15 17.64
N SER A 140 10.56 -6.23 17.33
CA SER A 140 9.90 -6.41 16.04
C SER A 140 8.43 -5.96 16.11
N ALA A 141 7.94 -5.29 15.06
CA ALA A 141 6.56 -4.85 14.96
C ALA A 141 5.97 -5.22 13.61
N LYS A 142 4.71 -5.67 13.60
CA LYS A 142 3.99 -6.01 12.38
C LYS A 142 3.59 -4.73 11.62
N PRO A 143 3.60 -4.74 10.28
CA PRO A 143 3.02 -3.66 9.49
C PRO A 143 1.51 -3.54 9.75
N SER A 144 0.98 -2.32 9.68
CA SER A 144 -0.46 -2.10 9.68
C SER A 144 -1.09 -2.73 8.42
N PRO A 145 -2.40 -3.09 8.45
CA PRO A 145 -3.10 -3.48 7.24
C PRO A 145 -2.91 -2.40 6.15
N PRO A 146 -2.52 -2.79 4.93
CA PRO A 146 -2.27 -1.82 3.86
C PRO A 146 -3.57 -1.15 3.40
N VAL A 147 -3.53 0.15 3.20
CA VAL A 147 -4.64 0.97 2.70
C VAL A 147 -4.31 1.41 1.28
N VAL A 148 -5.23 1.09 0.34
CA VAL A 148 -5.12 1.50 -1.06
C VAL A 148 -6.03 2.69 -1.32
N SER A 149 -5.48 3.75 -1.89
CA SER A 149 -6.21 4.94 -2.34
C SER A 149 -6.04 5.13 -3.84
N GLY A 150 -7.13 5.44 -4.53
CA GLY A 150 -7.18 5.76 -5.96
C GLY A 150 -7.52 7.23 -6.22
N PRO A 151 -7.80 7.59 -7.48
CA PRO A 151 -8.24 8.92 -7.83
C PRO A 151 -9.64 9.21 -7.26
N THR A 152 -9.90 10.46 -6.92
CA THR A 152 -11.21 10.91 -6.40
C THR A 152 -12.26 11.08 -7.50
N ALA A 153 -11.82 11.35 -8.74
CA ALA A 153 -12.69 11.51 -9.89
C ALA A 153 -12.66 10.25 -10.77
N ARG A 154 -13.82 9.93 -11.37
CA ARG A 154 -13.93 8.83 -12.35
C ARG A 154 -13.18 9.18 -13.63
N ALA A 155 -12.49 8.18 -14.18
CA ALA A 155 -11.77 8.26 -15.44
C ALA A 155 -12.39 7.30 -16.48
N THR A 156 -12.25 7.65 -17.76
CA THR A 156 -12.76 6.82 -18.88
C THR A 156 -11.74 5.75 -19.28
N PRO A 157 -12.17 4.70 -20.00
CA PRO A 157 -11.25 3.74 -20.61
C PRO A 157 -10.15 4.43 -21.42
N GLN A 158 -8.97 3.81 -21.45
CA GLN A 158 -7.72 4.30 -22.05
C GLN A 158 -7.02 5.41 -21.24
N GLN A 159 -7.65 5.99 -20.22
CA GLN A 159 -6.97 6.89 -19.31
C GLN A 159 -6.13 6.12 -18.29
N THR A 160 -4.98 6.70 -17.95
CA THR A 160 -4.08 6.17 -16.92
C THR A 160 -4.48 6.75 -15.56
N VAL A 161 -4.65 5.88 -14.57
CA VAL A 161 -4.93 6.24 -13.19
C VAL A 161 -3.84 5.73 -12.27
N SER A 162 -3.66 6.41 -11.13
CA SER A 162 -2.65 6.04 -10.14
C SER A 162 -3.32 5.57 -8.85
N PHE A 163 -2.78 4.48 -8.28
CA PHE A 163 -3.17 3.97 -6.97
C PHE A 163 -1.97 4.00 -6.04
N THR A 164 -2.18 4.42 -4.80
CA THR A 164 -1.14 4.45 -3.76
C THR A 164 -1.54 3.55 -2.61
N CYS A 165 -0.60 2.69 -2.20
CA CYS A 165 -0.73 1.79 -1.05
C CYS A 165 0.20 2.26 0.07
N LYS A 166 -0.32 2.31 1.30
CA LYS A 166 0.44 2.69 2.49
C LYS A 166 0.26 1.66 3.59
N SER A 167 1.35 1.36 4.30
CA SER A 167 1.37 0.57 5.54
C SER A 167 2.45 1.14 6.45
N HIS A 168 2.25 1.09 7.77
CA HIS A 168 3.10 1.79 8.74
C HIS A 168 3.34 0.96 10.02
N GLY A 169 4.25 1.45 10.88
CA GLY A 169 4.48 0.94 12.22
C GLY A 169 5.28 -0.36 12.28
N PHE A 170 5.97 -0.76 11.22
CA PHE A 170 6.71 -2.03 11.19
C PHE A 170 8.19 -1.87 11.57
N SER A 171 8.74 -2.93 12.12
CA SER A 171 10.14 -3.07 12.45
C SER A 171 10.54 -4.57 12.34
N PRO A 172 11.67 -4.91 11.68
CA PRO A 172 12.70 -4.07 11.06
C PRO A 172 12.27 -3.43 9.73
N ARG A 173 13.18 -2.64 9.14
CA ARG A 173 12.92 -1.87 7.90
C ARG A 173 12.68 -2.71 6.65
N SER A 174 13.17 -3.94 6.60
CA SER A 174 13.05 -4.81 5.41
C SER A 174 11.60 -5.25 5.20
N ILE A 175 11.00 -4.85 4.10
CA ILE A 175 9.61 -5.12 3.73
C ILE A 175 9.49 -5.26 2.23
N THR A 176 8.52 -6.06 1.75
CA THR A 176 8.22 -6.23 0.33
C THR A 176 6.77 -5.84 0.08
N LEU A 177 6.52 -5.05 -0.96
CA LEU A 177 5.20 -4.68 -1.43
C LEU A 177 5.07 -5.01 -2.91
N ARG A 178 3.99 -5.70 -3.29
CA ARG A 178 3.65 -6.06 -4.67
C ARG A 178 2.24 -5.63 -5.01
N TRP A 179 2.03 -5.34 -6.29
CA TRP A 179 0.74 -4.95 -6.83
C TRP A 179 0.19 -5.99 -7.77
N PHE A 180 -1.13 -6.20 -7.74
CA PHE A 180 -1.82 -7.15 -8.61
C PHE A 180 -3.12 -6.56 -9.15
N LYS A 181 -3.49 -6.98 -10.35
CA LYS A 181 -4.80 -6.77 -10.96
C LYS A 181 -5.27 -8.09 -11.56
N ASN A 182 -6.41 -8.60 -11.11
CA ASN A 182 -6.98 -9.87 -11.63
C ASN A 182 -5.96 -11.03 -11.62
N GLY A 183 -5.12 -11.12 -10.58
CA GLY A 183 -4.08 -12.16 -10.45
C GLY A 183 -2.77 -11.87 -11.18
N ASN A 184 -2.71 -10.86 -12.04
CA ASN A 184 -1.48 -10.46 -12.75
C ASN A 184 -0.72 -9.41 -11.94
N GLU A 185 0.59 -9.58 -11.79
CA GLU A 185 1.45 -8.63 -11.10
C GLU A 185 1.63 -7.35 -11.93
N LEU A 186 1.51 -6.19 -11.25
CA LEU A 186 1.72 -4.87 -11.82
C LEU A 186 3.05 -4.30 -11.33
N THR A 187 3.72 -3.55 -12.21
CA THR A 187 4.94 -2.84 -11.84
C THR A 187 4.62 -1.60 -11.01
N ALA A 188 5.28 -1.45 -9.87
CA ALA A 188 5.23 -0.20 -9.12
C ALA A 188 5.99 0.90 -9.88
N SER A 189 5.40 2.09 -9.96
CA SER A 189 6.07 3.26 -10.52
C SER A 189 7.05 3.89 -9.53
N GLN A 190 6.76 3.76 -8.24
CA GLN A 190 7.59 4.25 -7.14
C GLN A 190 7.27 3.47 -5.86
N THR A 191 8.30 3.11 -5.09
CA THR A 191 8.16 2.53 -3.75
C THR A 191 9.19 3.17 -2.85
N THR A 192 8.76 3.66 -1.69
CA THR A 192 9.61 4.33 -0.71
C THR A 192 9.33 3.79 0.67
N VAL A 193 10.40 3.43 1.40
CA VAL A 193 10.38 3.07 2.82
C VAL A 193 11.10 4.17 3.59
N TYR A 194 10.42 4.74 4.57
CA TYR A 194 10.91 5.86 5.37
C TYR A 194 10.67 5.60 6.86
N PRO A 195 11.50 6.17 7.76
CA PRO A 195 11.28 6.06 9.19
C PRO A 195 10.02 6.84 9.60
N ASP A 196 9.33 6.36 10.63
CA ASP A 196 8.28 7.11 11.32
C ASP A 196 8.89 8.23 12.18
N GLU A 197 8.07 9.10 12.77
CA GLU A 197 8.50 10.29 13.52
C GLU A 197 9.45 9.95 14.69
N ASP A 198 9.26 8.79 15.31
CA ASP A 198 10.12 8.31 16.42
C ASP A 198 11.41 7.63 15.97
N ASN A 199 11.65 7.48 14.66
CA ASN A 199 12.78 6.75 14.03
C ASN A 199 12.96 5.30 14.51
N ALA A 200 11.97 4.72 15.18
CA ALA A 200 12.04 3.38 15.74
C ALA A 200 11.25 2.35 14.91
N SER A 201 10.25 2.81 14.20
CA SER A 201 9.46 2.05 13.23
C SER A 201 9.54 2.67 11.85
N TYR A 202 8.93 2.00 10.87
CA TYR A 202 9.00 2.39 9.46
C TYR A 202 7.63 2.37 8.83
N SER A 203 7.49 3.21 7.81
CA SER A 203 6.36 3.27 6.91
C SER A 203 6.78 2.97 5.48
N ILE A 204 5.87 2.37 4.69
CA ILE A 204 6.03 2.15 3.25
C ILE A 204 4.91 2.84 2.50
N SER A 205 5.27 3.48 1.40
CA SER A 205 4.34 4.01 0.41
C SER A 205 4.77 3.52 -0.97
N SER A 206 3.82 2.93 -1.70
CA SER A 206 4.06 2.47 -3.07
C SER A 206 2.96 2.95 -3.98
N THR A 207 3.31 3.37 -5.19
CA THR A 207 2.36 3.83 -6.21
C THR A 207 2.51 2.99 -7.46
N THR A 208 1.37 2.56 -8.03
CA THR A 208 1.30 1.94 -9.35
C THR A 208 0.42 2.76 -10.28
N LYS A 209 0.66 2.66 -11.58
CA LYS A 209 -0.14 3.27 -12.64
C LYS A 209 -0.72 2.18 -13.52
N LEU A 210 -1.99 2.30 -13.87
CA LEU A 210 -2.65 1.38 -14.77
C LEU A 210 -3.54 2.13 -15.76
N VAL A 211 -3.67 1.56 -16.95
CA VAL A 211 -4.61 2.03 -17.98
C VAL A 211 -5.94 1.32 -17.76
N LEU A 212 -7.02 2.09 -17.64
CA LEU A 212 -8.36 1.54 -17.48
C LEU A 212 -8.87 0.93 -18.79
N ALA A 213 -9.58 -0.19 -18.68
CA ALA A 213 -10.28 -0.85 -19.78
C ALA A 213 -11.79 -0.88 -19.50
N PRO A 214 -12.66 -0.97 -20.54
CA PRO A 214 -14.12 -1.08 -20.35
C PRO A 214 -14.51 -2.28 -19.47
N GLY A 215 -13.77 -3.39 -19.56
CA GLY A 215 -14.02 -4.61 -18.77
C GLY A 215 -13.58 -4.54 -17.31
N ASP A 216 -13.01 -3.42 -16.85
CA ASP A 216 -12.52 -3.27 -15.48
C ASP A 216 -13.61 -2.98 -14.43
N VAL A 217 -14.88 -2.92 -14.83
CA VAL A 217 -16.02 -2.66 -13.92
C VAL A 217 -16.01 -3.63 -12.72
N ARG A 218 -15.62 -4.90 -12.93
CA ARG A 218 -15.57 -5.94 -11.88
C ARG A 218 -14.16 -6.25 -11.42
N SER A 219 -13.18 -5.43 -11.79
CA SER A 219 -11.78 -5.64 -11.44
C SER A 219 -11.39 -4.93 -10.15
N GLN A 220 -10.37 -5.48 -9.47
CA GLN A 220 -9.77 -4.90 -8.28
C GLN A 220 -8.28 -4.73 -8.47
N VAL A 221 -7.74 -3.69 -7.86
CA VAL A 221 -6.29 -3.54 -7.63
C VAL A 221 -5.99 -3.99 -6.21
N ILE A 222 -5.00 -4.85 -6.06
CA ILE A 222 -4.60 -5.45 -4.80
C ILE A 222 -3.15 -5.05 -4.51
N CYS A 223 -2.90 -4.60 -3.30
CA CYS A 223 -1.58 -4.36 -2.74
C CYS A 223 -1.28 -5.45 -1.71
N GLU A 224 -0.20 -6.20 -1.89
CA GLU A 224 0.26 -7.22 -0.95
C GLU A 224 1.53 -6.76 -0.24
N VAL A 225 1.53 -6.86 1.09
CA VAL A 225 2.66 -6.52 1.95
C VAL A 225 3.15 -7.78 2.65
N ALA A 226 4.43 -8.12 2.45
CA ALA A 226 5.13 -9.21 3.13
C ALA A 226 6.25 -8.65 4.01
N HIS A 227 6.32 -9.13 5.25
CA HIS A 227 7.29 -8.72 6.25
C HIS A 227 7.73 -9.93 7.10
N VAL A 228 8.93 -9.89 7.66
CA VAL A 228 9.48 -10.98 8.48
C VAL A 228 8.57 -11.36 9.64
N THR A 229 7.87 -10.40 10.24
CA THR A 229 6.93 -10.63 11.35
C THR A 229 5.63 -11.34 10.95
N LEU A 230 5.41 -11.55 9.65
CA LEU A 230 4.26 -12.27 9.09
C LEU A 230 4.62 -13.68 8.62
N GLN A 231 5.84 -14.15 8.88
CA GLN A 231 6.29 -15.49 8.49
C GLN A 231 5.35 -16.57 9.02
N GLY A 232 5.00 -17.53 8.15
CA GLY A 232 4.04 -18.61 8.46
C GLY A 232 2.57 -18.24 8.23
N GLY A 233 2.26 -17.01 7.86
CA GLY A 233 0.93 -16.54 7.47
C GLY A 233 0.89 -15.93 6.06
N PRO A 234 -0.33 -15.65 5.53
CA PRO A 234 -0.47 -14.97 4.25
C PRO A 234 0.01 -13.51 4.35
N PRO A 235 0.44 -12.89 3.24
CA PRO A 235 0.74 -11.47 3.18
C PRO A 235 -0.50 -10.63 3.52
N LEU A 236 -0.29 -9.44 4.06
CA LEU A 236 -1.38 -8.49 4.28
C LEU A 236 -1.83 -7.91 2.94
N ARG A 237 -3.15 -7.76 2.76
CA ARG A 237 -3.74 -7.27 1.52
C ARG A 237 -4.57 -6.02 1.75
N GLY A 238 -4.36 -5.01 0.89
CA GLY A 238 -5.25 -3.89 0.69
C GLY A 238 -5.84 -3.95 -0.71
N THR A 239 -7.10 -3.56 -0.87
CA THR A 239 -7.81 -3.64 -2.15
C THR A 239 -8.51 -2.33 -2.48
N ALA A 240 -8.63 -2.03 -3.79
CA ALA A 240 -9.47 -0.96 -4.29
C ALA A 240 -10.26 -1.48 -5.52
N ASN A 241 -11.56 -1.20 -5.56
CA ASN A 241 -12.43 -1.58 -6.66
C ASN A 241 -12.28 -0.58 -7.81
N LEU A 242 -12.02 -1.06 -9.02
CA LEU A 242 -11.93 -0.18 -10.20
C LEU A 242 -13.29 0.40 -10.60
N SER A 243 -14.40 -0.23 -10.20
CA SER A 243 -15.76 0.30 -10.35
C SER A 243 -15.95 1.69 -9.73
N GLU A 244 -15.22 2.03 -8.67
CA GLU A 244 -15.34 3.32 -7.99
C GLU A 244 -14.73 4.47 -8.81
N VAL A 245 -13.74 4.16 -9.64
CA VAL A 245 -12.96 5.14 -10.39
C VAL A 245 -13.18 5.08 -11.91
N LEU A 246 -13.92 4.08 -12.39
CA LEU A 246 -14.19 3.89 -13.83
C LEU A 246 -15.50 4.54 -14.23
N ARG A 247 -15.52 5.17 -15.40
CA ARG A 247 -16.71 5.59 -16.13
C ARG A 247 -16.60 5.14 -17.58
N VAL A 248 -17.50 4.26 -18.00
CA VAL A 248 -17.63 3.83 -19.40
C VAL A 248 -18.76 4.63 -20.02
N PRO A 249 -18.49 5.54 -20.98
CA PRO A 249 -19.53 6.34 -21.62
C PRO A 249 -20.43 5.45 -22.51
N PRO A 250 -21.73 5.78 -22.64
CA PRO A 250 -22.65 5.03 -23.49
C PRO A 250 -22.35 5.20 -24.98
N THR A 251 -22.54 4.13 -25.74
CA THR A 251 -22.66 4.19 -27.19
C THR A 251 -24.15 4.35 -27.55
N LEU A 252 -24.51 5.48 -28.16
CA LEU A 252 -25.92 5.75 -28.58
C LEU A 252 -26.21 5.20 -29.97
N VAL A 253 -27.34 4.51 -30.07
CA VAL A 253 -27.92 4.04 -31.31
C VAL A 253 -29.38 4.51 -31.36
N VAL A 254 -29.78 5.18 -32.45
CA VAL A 254 -31.17 5.51 -32.72
C VAL A 254 -31.60 4.77 -33.98
N ALA A 255 -32.72 4.07 -33.92
CA ALA A 255 -33.25 3.28 -35.03
C ALA A 255 -34.75 3.54 -35.15
N GLN A 256 -35.29 3.44 -36.37
CA GLN A 256 -36.72 3.52 -36.65
C GLN A 256 -37.21 2.19 -37.23
N LYS A 257 -38.44 1.85 -36.89
CA LYS A 257 -39.13 0.68 -37.45
C LYS A 257 -40.59 1.03 -37.71
N PHE A 258 -41.07 0.84 -38.93
CA PHE A 258 -42.46 0.95 -39.26
C PHE A 258 -43.26 -0.20 -38.65
N VAL A 259 -44.39 0.10 -38.03
CA VAL A 259 -45.21 -0.88 -37.31
C VAL A 259 -46.44 -1.28 -38.14
N ALA A 260 -47.37 -0.35 -38.38
CA ALA A 260 -48.55 -0.52 -39.22
C ALA A 260 -49.14 0.86 -39.59
N GLY A 261 -49.62 1.02 -40.83
CA GLY A 261 -50.11 2.32 -41.31
C GLY A 261 -49.02 3.39 -41.22
N ASP A 262 -49.38 4.58 -40.73
CA ASP A 262 -48.48 5.73 -40.60
C ASP A 262 -47.74 5.76 -39.23
N GLN A 263 -47.67 4.62 -38.51
CA GLN A 263 -47.01 4.55 -37.20
C GLN A 263 -45.58 4.06 -37.33
N VAL A 264 -44.64 4.83 -36.72
CA VAL A 264 -43.22 4.52 -36.66
C VAL A 264 -42.78 4.41 -35.19
N ASN A 265 -42.19 3.30 -34.87
CA ASN A 265 -41.51 3.13 -33.58
C ASN A 265 -40.06 3.59 -33.70
N VAL A 266 -39.66 4.61 -32.94
CA VAL A 266 -38.28 5.11 -32.87
C VAL A 266 -37.69 4.70 -31.56
N THR A 267 -36.57 3.94 -31.63
CA THR A 267 -35.87 3.37 -30.48
C THR A 267 -34.58 4.11 -30.27
N CYS A 268 -34.30 4.50 -29.04
CA CYS A 268 -32.99 4.97 -28.59
C CYS A 268 -32.36 3.95 -27.64
N GLU A 269 -31.19 3.51 -27.96
CA GLU A 269 -30.39 2.59 -27.13
C GLU A 269 -29.11 3.23 -26.69
N ALA A 270 -28.82 3.20 -25.38
CA ALA A 270 -27.51 3.49 -24.78
C ALA A 270 -26.87 2.17 -24.37
N LYS A 271 -25.75 1.81 -25.00
CA LYS A 271 -25.13 0.49 -24.83
C LYS A 271 -23.81 0.57 -24.08
N LYS A 272 -23.54 -0.44 -23.21
CA LYS A 272 -22.28 -0.73 -22.55
C LYS A 272 -21.73 0.45 -21.74
N PHE A 273 -22.54 1.09 -20.92
CA PHE A 273 -22.13 2.20 -20.06
C PHE A 273 -22.00 1.77 -18.59
N TYR A 274 -21.24 2.52 -17.83
CA TYR A 274 -21.07 2.38 -16.39
C TYR A 274 -20.65 3.73 -15.78
N PRO A 275 -21.16 4.16 -14.60
CA PRO A 275 -22.21 3.54 -13.78
C PRO A 275 -23.61 3.66 -14.38
N GLN A 276 -24.62 3.10 -13.70
CA GLN A 276 -26.00 3.05 -14.17
C GLN A 276 -26.70 4.43 -14.24
N HIS A 277 -26.09 5.49 -13.71
CA HIS A 277 -26.69 6.82 -13.63
C HIS A 277 -26.79 7.49 -15.00
N LEU A 278 -28.02 7.43 -15.60
CA LEU A 278 -28.32 7.92 -16.92
C LEU A 278 -29.60 8.78 -16.87
N GLN A 279 -29.55 9.96 -17.50
CA GLN A 279 -30.71 10.81 -17.72
C GLN A 279 -30.98 10.92 -19.24
N VAL A 280 -32.21 10.67 -19.66
CA VAL A 280 -32.58 10.69 -21.06
C VAL A 280 -33.71 11.67 -21.27
N THR A 281 -33.62 12.42 -22.37
CA THR A 281 -34.64 13.38 -22.81
C THR A 281 -34.89 13.19 -24.29
N TRP A 282 -36.13 12.99 -24.65
CA TRP A 282 -36.56 13.02 -26.04
C TRP A 282 -36.97 14.46 -26.45
N LEU A 283 -36.50 14.87 -27.61
CA LEU A 283 -36.88 16.13 -28.25
C LEU A 283 -37.53 15.83 -29.60
N GLU A 284 -38.67 16.46 -29.84
CA GLU A 284 -39.39 16.46 -31.12
C GLU A 284 -39.30 17.87 -31.71
N ASN A 285 -38.70 17.99 -32.89
CA ASN A 285 -38.41 19.27 -33.55
C ASN A 285 -37.74 20.30 -32.63
N GLY A 286 -36.87 19.82 -31.67
CA GLY A 286 -36.16 20.65 -30.71
C GLY A 286 -36.91 20.95 -29.41
N ASN A 287 -38.18 20.61 -29.27
CA ASN A 287 -38.99 20.76 -28.06
C ASN A 287 -39.06 19.45 -27.28
N MET A 288 -39.29 19.53 -25.97
CA MET A 288 -39.44 18.31 -25.17
C MET A 288 -40.67 17.52 -25.63
N SER A 289 -40.47 16.25 -25.94
CA SER A 289 -41.57 15.35 -26.27
C SER A 289 -42.40 15.05 -25.01
N GLN A 290 -43.74 15.14 -25.15
CA GLN A 290 -44.70 14.81 -24.08
C GLN A 290 -45.14 13.35 -24.13
N THR A 291 -44.62 12.55 -25.06
CA THR A 291 -45.01 11.15 -25.25
C THR A 291 -44.40 10.29 -24.15
N GLU A 292 -45.20 9.38 -23.58
CA GLU A 292 -44.72 8.39 -22.61
C GLU A 292 -43.66 7.49 -23.24
N THR A 293 -42.52 7.35 -22.53
CA THR A 293 -41.41 6.52 -22.95
C THR A 293 -41.37 5.26 -22.09
N VAL A 294 -41.26 4.10 -22.73
CA VAL A 294 -41.00 2.84 -22.00
C VAL A 294 -39.53 2.66 -21.80
N LEU A 295 -39.13 2.42 -20.55
CA LEU A 295 -37.73 2.33 -20.13
C LEU A 295 -37.40 0.88 -19.77
N SER A 296 -36.28 0.37 -20.27
CA SER A 296 -35.71 -0.90 -19.80
C SER A 296 -34.21 -0.77 -19.55
N PHE A 297 -33.76 -1.32 -18.42
CA PHE A 297 -32.35 -1.45 -18.06
C PHE A 297 -31.97 -2.92 -18.04
N ILE A 298 -30.84 -3.25 -18.63
CA ILE A 298 -30.28 -4.60 -18.65
C ILE A 298 -28.82 -4.50 -18.18
N GLU A 299 -28.43 -5.22 -17.11
CA GLU A 299 -27.05 -5.40 -16.73
C GLU A 299 -26.39 -6.49 -17.57
N ASN A 300 -25.24 -6.18 -18.16
CA ASN A 300 -24.45 -7.09 -18.96
C ASN A 300 -23.57 -7.98 -18.04
N LYS A 301 -23.10 -9.11 -18.57
CA LYS A 301 -22.20 -10.03 -17.86
C LYS A 301 -20.88 -9.38 -17.40
N ASP A 302 -20.43 -8.32 -18.08
CA ASP A 302 -19.22 -7.56 -17.76
C ASP A 302 -19.45 -6.47 -16.69
N GLY A 303 -20.68 -6.31 -16.19
CA GLY A 303 -21.05 -5.29 -15.19
C GLY A 303 -21.41 -3.93 -15.79
N THR A 304 -21.33 -3.76 -17.11
CA THR A 304 -21.85 -2.57 -17.80
C THR A 304 -23.36 -2.66 -17.96
N PHE A 305 -24.00 -1.56 -18.31
CA PHE A 305 -25.44 -1.48 -18.48
C PHE A 305 -25.80 -1.16 -19.94
N ASN A 306 -26.95 -1.69 -20.37
CA ASN A 306 -27.67 -1.26 -21.56
C ASN A 306 -29.00 -0.63 -21.13
N TRP A 307 -29.39 0.40 -21.83
CA TRP A 307 -30.66 1.07 -21.63
C TRP A 307 -31.33 1.28 -22.97
N MET A 308 -32.64 1.14 -22.99
CA MET A 308 -33.44 1.31 -24.19
C MET A 308 -34.76 2.05 -23.87
N SER A 309 -35.12 2.98 -24.74
CA SER A 309 -36.40 3.68 -24.74
C SER A 309 -36.92 3.76 -26.16
N TRP A 310 -38.24 3.76 -26.33
CA TRP A 310 -38.86 3.97 -27.62
C TRP A 310 -40.04 4.94 -27.54
N LEU A 311 -40.27 5.59 -28.68
CA LEU A 311 -41.41 6.47 -28.93
C LEU A 311 -42.19 5.90 -30.11
N LEU A 312 -43.55 5.88 -30.00
CA LEU A 312 -44.43 5.59 -31.12
C LEU A 312 -44.92 6.93 -31.69
N VAL A 313 -44.57 7.21 -32.93
CA VAL A 313 -44.94 8.45 -33.64
C VAL A 313 -45.90 8.14 -34.75
N ASN A 314 -47.02 8.89 -34.82
CA ASN A 314 -47.99 8.80 -35.91
C ASN A 314 -47.69 9.87 -36.98
N LEU A 315 -47.18 9.48 -38.13
CA LEU A 315 -46.80 10.41 -39.21
C LEU A 315 -47.98 11.12 -39.87
N SER A 316 -49.18 10.57 -39.79
CA SER A 316 -50.37 11.20 -40.40
C SER A 316 -50.79 12.50 -39.73
N VAL A 317 -50.32 12.77 -38.52
CA VAL A 317 -50.59 14.03 -37.78
C VAL A 317 -49.62 15.15 -38.17
N HIS A 318 -48.50 14.81 -38.85
CA HIS A 318 -47.46 15.75 -39.23
C HIS A 318 -47.51 16.07 -40.74
N THR A 319 -47.49 17.33 -41.08
CA THR A 319 -47.44 17.83 -42.46
C THR A 319 -46.00 18.05 -42.96
N GLU A 320 -45.03 18.08 -42.05
CA GLU A 320 -43.60 18.29 -42.31
C GLU A 320 -42.75 17.16 -41.74
N GLU A 321 -41.48 17.12 -42.13
CA GLU A 321 -40.51 16.17 -41.56
C GLU A 321 -40.41 16.30 -40.00
N VAL A 322 -40.45 15.17 -39.31
CA VAL A 322 -40.30 15.10 -37.86
C VAL A 322 -38.89 14.74 -37.50
N VAL A 323 -38.20 15.59 -36.73
CA VAL A 323 -36.87 15.32 -36.22
C VAL A 323 -36.97 14.89 -34.76
N LEU A 324 -36.74 13.62 -34.49
CA LEU A 324 -36.63 13.09 -33.13
C LEU A 324 -35.18 13.05 -32.67
N THR A 325 -34.91 13.62 -31.51
CA THR A 325 -33.57 13.65 -30.92
C THR A 325 -33.61 12.98 -29.57
N CYS A 326 -32.81 11.93 -29.42
CA CYS A 326 -32.53 11.31 -28.15
C CYS A 326 -31.29 11.97 -27.53
N LYS A 327 -31.45 12.67 -26.40
CA LYS A 327 -30.42 13.35 -25.66
C LYS A 327 -30.16 12.57 -24.37
N VAL A 328 -28.92 12.13 -24.16
CA VAL A 328 -28.51 11.31 -23.03
C VAL A 328 -27.40 12.01 -22.24
N GLN A 329 -27.62 12.20 -20.95
CA GLN A 329 -26.61 12.67 -20.00
C GLN A 329 -26.23 11.53 -19.07
N HIS A 330 -24.94 11.19 -19.02
CA HIS A 330 -24.40 10.09 -18.24
C HIS A 330 -23.44 10.59 -17.17
N ASP A 331 -23.67 10.16 -15.91
CA ASP A 331 -22.80 10.43 -14.75
C ASP A 331 -22.42 11.92 -14.63
N GLY A 332 -23.39 12.83 -14.80
CA GLY A 332 -23.21 14.28 -14.70
C GLY A 332 -22.37 14.93 -15.82
N GLN A 333 -21.96 14.16 -16.84
CA GLN A 333 -21.17 14.69 -17.95
C GLN A 333 -22.03 15.44 -18.98
N ARG A 334 -21.36 16.10 -19.93
CA ARG A 334 -22.03 16.77 -21.04
C ARG A 334 -22.91 15.77 -21.79
N ALA A 335 -24.17 16.15 -22.05
CA ALA A 335 -25.09 15.30 -22.77
C ALA A 335 -24.64 15.04 -24.21
N VAL A 336 -24.84 13.81 -24.67
CA VAL A 336 -24.67 13.38 -26.06
C VAL A 336 -26.04 13.22 -26.67
N ALA A 337 -26.22 13.66 -27.90
CA ALA A 337 -27.51 13.57 -28.61
C ALA A 337 -27.35 12.87 -29.97
N LYS A 338 -28.36 12.12 -30.36
CA LYS A 338 -28.47 11.52 -31.69
C LYS A 338 -29.87 11.73 -32.22
N SER A 339 -29.97 12.13 -33.49
CA SER A 339 -31.23 12.50 -34.13
C SER A 339 -31.64 11.48 -35.22
N CYS A 340 -32.91 11.33 -35.40
CA CYS A 340 -33.54 10.55 -36.48
C CYS A 340 -34.57 11.44 -37.20
N ILE A 341 -34.46 11.54 -38.52
CA ILE A 341 -35.40 12.28 -39.36
C ILE A 341 -36.44 11.29 -39.91
N LEU A 342 -37.68 11.53 -39.61
CA LEU A 342 -38.84 10.78 -40.12
C LEU A 342 -39.39 11.52 -41.33
N GLU A 343 -39.34 10.87 -42.50
CA GLU A 343 -39.91 11.41 -43.76
C GLU A 343 -41.36 10.94 -43.93
N THR A 344 -42.29 11.84 -44.28
CA THR A 344 -43.71 11.56 -44.48
C THR A 344 -44.02 10.93 -45.85
N SER A 345 -43.05 10.77 -46.75
CA SER A 345 -43.25 10.21 -48.07
C SER A 345 -42.81 8.74 -48.24
N ALA A 346 -43.48 8.03 -49.12
CA ALA A 346 -43.60 6.58 -49.34
C ALA A 346 -42.31 5.78 -49.69
N HIS A 347 -41.11 6.27 -49.41
CA HIS A 347 -39.87 5.49 -49.57
C HIS A 347 -39.34 5.01 -48.20
N GLN A 348 -39.88 3.89 -47.77
CA GLN A 348 -39.52 3.17 -46.55
C GLN A 348 -38.04 2.73 -46.59
N LYS A 349 -37.20 3.43 -45.83
CA LYS A 349 -35.90 2.91 -45.39
C LYS A 349 -35.94 2.76 -43.89
N ASP A 350 -35.70 1.55 -43.38
CA ASP A 350 -35.62 1.21 -41.94
C ASP A 350 -34.42 1.86 -41.22
N GLN A 351 -33.78 2.84 -41.81
CA GLN A 351 -32.56 3.44 -41.25
C GLN A 351 -32.69 4.95 -41.06
N CYS A 352 -32.49 5.41 -39.83
CA CYS A 352 -32.48 6.83 -39.52
C CYS A 352 -31.44 7.60 -40.34
N ARG A 353 -31.86 8.69 -40.99
CA ARG A 353 -30.94 9.61 -41.68
C ARG A 353 -30.30 10.53 -40.62
N ASP A 354 -28.98 10.45 -40.44
CA ASP A 354 -28.24 11.32 -39.53
C ASP A 354 -28.05 12.71 -40.17
N LYS A 355 -28.39 13.78 -39.45
CA LYS A 355 -28.18 15.18 -39.92
C LYS A 355 -26.72 15.51 -40.23
N ASN A 356 -25.76 14.74 -39.70
CA ASN A 356 -24.33 15.02 -39.83
C ASN A 356 -23.62 14.23 -40.93
N PHE A 357 -24.35 13.46 -41.74
CA PHE A 357 -23.78 12.73 -42.87
C PHE A 357 -23.82 13.59 -44.14
N ASP A 358 -22.76 14.38 -44.39
CA ASP A 358 -22.54 15.03 -45.67
C ASP A 358 -21.90 14.01 -46.64
N PRO A 359 -22.67 13.44 -47.60
CA PRO A 359 -22.16 12.43 -48.53
C PRO A 359 -21.04 12.96 -49.43
N LYS A 360 -20.92 14.29 -49.59
CA LYS A 360 -19.87 14.93 -50.42
C LYS A 360 -18.51 14.87 -49.76
N LEU A 361 -18.43 14.96 -48.42
CA LEU A 361 -17.15 14.92 -47.69
C LEU A 361 -16.58 13.49 -47.68
N SER A 362 -17.43 12.47 -47.54
CA SER A 362 -17.04 11.06 -47.55
C SER A 362 -16.49 10.62 -48.90
N THR A 363 -17.11 11.06 -50.01
CA THR A 363 -16.63 10.78 -51.36
C THR A 363 -15.31 11.46 -51.65
N LEU A 364 -15.13 12.70 -51.17
CA LEU A 364 -13.88 13.44 -51.34
C LEU A 364 -12.72 12.77 -50.58
N LEU A 365 -12.94 12.31 -49.34
CA LEU A 365 -11.96 11.56 -48.56
C LEU A 365 -11.58 10.23 -49.20
N LEU A 366 -12.54 9.46 -49.74
CA LEU A 366 -12.28 8.22 -50.47
C LEU A 366 -11.45 8.48 -51.74
N VAL A 367 -11.76 9.55 -52.50
CA VAL A 367 -10.99 9.95 -53.68
C VAL A 367 -9.55 10.32 -53.33
N ILE A 368 -9.34 11.05 -52.25
CA ILE A 368 -7.97 11.42 -51.79
C ILE A 368 -7.18 10.21 -51.31
N VAL A 369 -7.82 9.27 -50.60
CA VAL A 369 -7.14 8.09 -50.06
C VAL A 369 -6.78 7.07 -51.16
N PHE A 370 -7.66 6.87 -52.16
CA PHE A 370 -7.44 5.87 -53.22
C PHE A 370 -6.72 6.41 -54.47
N LEU A 371 -6.90 7.67 -54.81
CA LEU A 371 -6.27 8.29 -55.97
C LEU A 371 -5.01 9.06 -55.67
N GLY A 372 -4.87 9.62 -54.44
CA GLY A 372 -3.70 10.38 -54.02
C GLY A 372 -2.37 9.64 -54.18
N PRO A 373 -2.23 8.39 -53.69
CA PRO A 373 -1.00 7.62 -53.86
C PRO A 373 -0.65 7.30 -55.30
N LYS A 374 -1.69 7.03 -56.15
CA LYS A 374 -1.48 6.75 -57.59
C LYS A 374 -1.05 8.02 -58.36
N LEU A 375 -1.56 9.17 -58.01
CA LEU A 375 -1.15 10.44 -58.64
C LEU A 375 0.28 10.82 -58.25
N LEU A 376 0.67 10.62 -56.99
CA LEU A 376 2.04 10.80 -56.53
C LEU A 376 3.03 9.88 -57.21
N LEU A 377 2.69 8.61 -57.44
CA LEU A 377 3.49 7.63 -58.16
C LEU A 377 3.67 8.04 -59.62
N LEU A 378 2.64 8.52 -60.30
CA LEU A 378 2.73 9.04 -61.70
C LEU A 378 3.63 10.29 -61.80
N ILE A 379 3.55 11.19 -60.83
CA ILE A 379 4.38 12.41 -60.79
C ILE A 379 5.83 12.05 -60.56
N THR A 380 6.15 11.13 -59.66
CA THR A 380 7.52 10.69 -59.38
C THR A 380 8.14 9.93 -60.57
N VAL A 381 7.39 9.06 -61.24
CA VAL A 381 7.85 8.36 -62.45
C VAL A 381 8.07 9.33 -63.57
N SER A 382 7.19 10.32 -63.80
CA SER A 382 7.38 11.34 -64.86
C SER A 382 8.57 12.25 -64.57
N ALA A 383 8.79 12.62 -63.29
CA ALA A 383 9.92 13.43 -62.90
C ALA A 383 11.27 12.69 -63.09
N THR A 384 11.31 11.41 -62.72
CA THR A 384 12.52 10.58 -62.94
C THR A 384 12.80 10.30 -64.41
N TYR A 385 11.76 10.14 -65.22
CA TYR A 385 11.90 10.02 -66.68
C TYR A 385 12.42 11.30 -67.33
N ALA A 386 11.89 12.44 -66.94
CA ALA A 386 12.34 13.76 -67.44
C ALA A 386 13.77 14.06 -66.99
N HIS A 387 14.18 13.67 -65.79
CA HIS A 387 15.56 13.83 -65.29
C HIS A 387 16.55 12.97 -66.07
N ARG A 388 16.15 11.71 -66.39
CA ARG A 388 16.95 10.74 -67.17
C ARG A 388 17.13 11.15 -68.64
N LYS A 389 16.27 12.00 -69.20
CA LYS A 389 16.31 12.48 -70.58
C LYS A 389 17.15 13.76 -70.72
N ARG A 390 17.53 14.42 -69.57
CA ARG A 390 18.39 15.61 -69.52
C ARG A 390 19.81 15.34 -69.07
N ALA A 391 20.14 14.12 -68.64
CA ALA A 391 21.46 13.58 -68.43
C ALA A 391 21.86 12.72 -69.63
#